data_ddc24f98171ae01fb28ce50e747634b7
#
_entry.id   ddc24f98171ae01fb28ce50e747634b7
#
_cell.length_a   1.000
_cell.length_b   1.000
_cell.length_c   1.000
_cell.angle_alpha   90.00
_cell.angle_beta   90.00
_cell.angle_gamma   90.00
#
_symmetry.space_group_name_H-M   'P 1'
#
loop_
_entity.id
_entity.type
_entity.pdbx_description
1 polymer ?
#
loop_
_entity_poly.entity_id
_entity_poly.type
_entity_poly.pdbx_seq_one_letter_code
_entity_poly.pdbx_strand_id
1 'polypeptide(L)'
;MAGISNKDLFNIRKPLNHHGYIIPKVDGINWIGSTYEKSPNFKKENIEEKIKLNHYIFGRKGIPFEIQDLWEGERVRVKNNLPIASKMHGAKNIYCIGGLGSRGLSYAPFLAEIVSSAIQNRQIPVSKEIFNLLNI
;
A
#
# COMPACT_ATOMS: atom_id res chain seq x y z
N MET A 1 -1.15 8.33 -6.41
CA MET A 1 0.25 8.84 -6.51
C MET A 1 0.34 9.87 -7.61
N ALA A 2 1.24 10.82 -7.47
CA ALA A 2 1.57 11.74 -8.56
C ALA A 2 3.03 11.58 -8.96
N GLY A 3 3.27 11.56 -10.25
CA GLY A 3 4.58 11.71 -10.85
C GLY A 3 4.93 13.20 -10.88
N ILE A 4 6.07 13.57 -10.32
CA ILE A 4 6.49 14.95 -10.22
C ILE A 4 7.89 15.17 -10.82
N SER A 5 8.10 16.33 -11.39
CA SER A 5 9.41 16.80 -11.79
C SER A 5 9.84 17.99 -10.92
N ASN A 6 11.05 17.92 -10.42
CA ASN A 6 11.73 19.04 -9.77
C ASN A 6 13.22 18.78 -9.74
N LYS A 7 14.02 19.80 -10.06
CA LYS A 7 15.49 19.69 -10.10
C LYS A 7 16.09 19.35 -8.74
N ASP A 8 15.50 19.85 -7.65
CA ASP A 8 16.01 19.64 -6.29
C ASP A 8 15.71 18.26 -5.71
N LEU A 9 14.74 17.54 -6.30
CA LEU A 9 14.41 16.17 -5.94
C LEU A 9 15.26 15.11 -6.67
N PHE A 10 16.07 15.51 -7.65
CA PHE A 10 16.89 14.59 -8.44
C PHE A 10 17.93 13.84 -7.62
N ASN A 11 18.31 14.33 -6.44
CA ASN A 11 19.34 13.72 -5.59
C ASN A 11 18.78 12.76 -4.53
N ILE A 12 17.47 12.53 -4.49
CA ILE A 12 16.90 11.54 -3.59
C ILE A 12 17.22 10.14 -4.13
N ARG A 13 18.05 9.40 -3.39
CA ARG A 13 18.47 8.04 -3.76
C ARG A 13 17.72 6.94 -3.02
N LYS A 14 16.98 7.28 -1.96
CA LYS A 14 16.23 6.34 -1.12
C LYS A 14 14.80 6.84 -0.95
N PRO A 15 13.83 5.93 -0.86
CA PRO A 15 12.47 6.32 -0.53
C PRO A 15 12.43 7.07 0.80
N LEU A 16 11.67 8.14 0.84
CA LEU A 16 11.36 8.89 2.05
C LEU A 16 9.92 8.54 2.47
N ASN A 17 9.73 8.23 3.73
CA ASN A 17 8.42 7.93 4.29
C ASN A 17 8.19 8.74 5.57
N HIS A 18 7.10 9.50 5.60
CA HIS A 18 6.65 10.24 6.77
C HIS A 18 5.12 10.25 6.79
N HIS A 19 4.43 11.37 6.64
CA HIS A 19 2.97 11.41 6.45
C HIS A 19 2.48 11.00 5.04
N GLY A 20 3.38 10.73 4.18
CA GLY A 20 3.27 10.19 2.83
C GLY A 20 4.62 9.60 2.45
N TYR A 21 4.85 9.39 1.18
CA TYR A 21 6.13 8.90 0.69
C TYR A 21 6.57 9.63 -0.58
N ILE A 22 7.88 9.68 -0.76
CA ILE A 22 8.51 10.08 -2.01
C ILE A 22 9.35 8.89 -2.47
N ILE A 23 9.06 8.39 -3.66
CA ILE A 23 9.85 7.36 -4.31
C ILE A 23 10.85 8.05 -5.23
N PRO A 24 12.14 7.69 -5.15
CA PRO A 24 13.14 8.24 -6.05
C PRO A 24 12.83 7.90 -7.48
N LYS A 25 13.47 8.61 -8.36
CA LYS A 25 13.28 8.58 -9.80
C LYS A 25 13.15 7.17 -10.38
N VAL A 26 11.97 6.85 -10.90
CA VAL A 26 11.69 5.69 -11.74
C VAL A 26 11.30 6.23 -13.10
N ASP A 27 11.96 5.78 -14.15
CA ASP A 27 11.75 6.24 -15.53
C ASP A 27 11.79 7.78 -15.70
N GLY A 28 12.65 8.41 -14.94
CA GLY A 28 12.81 9.85 -15.02
C GLY A 28 11.91 10.68 -14.11
N ILE A 29 10.94 10.09 -13.44
CA ILE A 29 9.92 10.77 -12.63
C ILE A 29 10.04 10.35 -11.17
N ASN A 30 9.96 11.31 -10.24
CA ASN A 30 9.79 11.03 -8.83
C ASN A 30 8.31 10.86 -8.51
N TRP A 31 7.96 9.92 -7.65
CA TRP A 31 6.58 9.66 -7.29
C TRP A 31 6.28 10.08 -5.87
N ILE A 32 5.23 10.86 -5.68
CA ILE A 32 4.71 11.28 -4.38
C ILE A 32 3.36 10.61 -4.11
N GLY A 33 3.15 10.14 -2.91
CA GLY A 33 1.89 9.56 -2.46
C GLY A 33 1.87 9.34 -0.96
N SER A 34 0.79 8.85 -0.45
CA SER A 34 -0.52 8.60 -1.04
C SER A 34 -1.56 9.46 -0.34
N THR A 35 -2.66 9.79 -1.00
CA THR A 35 -3.72 10.59 -0.37
C THR A 35 -4.63 9.76 0.52
N TYR A 36 -4.64 8.42 0.35
CA TYR A 36 -5.45 7.47 1.15
C TYR A 36 -6.95 7.81 1.20
N GLU A 37 -7.53 8.14 0.07
CA GLU A 37 -8.95 8.44 -0.01
C GLU A 37 -9.81 7.24 0.37
N LYS A 38 -10.90 7.51 1.09
CA LYS A 38 -11.86 6.48 1.51
C LYS A 38 -13.00 6.28 0.52
N SER A 39 -13.18 7.20 -0.42
CA SER A 39 -14.26 7.18 -1.39
C SER A 39 -13.70 7.22 -2.81
N PRO A 40 -14.27 6.45 -3.74
CA PRO A 40 -13.89 6.53 -5.14
C PRO A 40 -14.34 7.83 -5.83
N ASN A 41 -15.21 8.61 -5.19
CA ASN A 41 -15.77 9.86 -5.74
C ASN A 41 -14.91 11.07 -5.35
N PHE A 42 -13.67 11.11 -5.77
CA PHE A 42 -12.81 12.29 -5.57
C PHE A 42 -12.60 13.03 -6.89
N LYS A 43 -12.53 14.35 -6.80
CA LYS A 43 -12.17 15.19 -7.94
C LYS A 43 -10.65 15.28 -8.08
N LYS A 44 -10.15 15.28 -9.31
CA LYS A 44 -8.72 15.37 -9.61
C LYS A 44 -8.05 16.59 -8.94
N GLU A 45 -8.71 17.72 -8.92
CA GLU A 45 -8.23 18.96 -8.31
C GLU A 45 -7.96 18.78 -6.80
N ASN A 46 -8.81 18.03 -6.10
CA ASN A 46 -8.62 17.75 -4.68
C ASN A 46 -7.39 16.87 -4.41
N ILE A 47 -7.01 16.02 -5.37
CA ILE A 47 -5.83 15.16 -5.25
C ILE A 47 -4.57 16.02 -5.34
N GLU A 48 -4.51 16.93 -6.30
CA GLU A 48 -3.37 17.83 -6.47
C GLU A 48 -3.13 18.68 -5.22
N GLU A 49 -4.19 19.26 -4.66
CA GLU A 49 -4.12 20.01 -3.42
C GLU A 49 -3.60 19.19 -2.25
N LYS A 50 -4.11 17.96 -2.08
CA LYS A 50 -3.67 17.05 -1.03
C LYS A 50 -2.23 16.61 -1.20
N ILE A 51 -1.78 16.39 -2.42
CA ILE A 51 -0.38 16.05 -2.70
C ILE A 51 0.52 17.24 -2.36
N LYS A 52 0.14 18.46 -2.73
CA LYS A 52 0.85 19.68 -2.36
C LYS A 52 0.91 19.87 -0.84
N LEU A 53 -0.18 19.60 -0.13
CA LEU A 53 -0.24 19.66 1.33
C LEU A 53 0.68 18.62 1.98
N ASN A 54 0.65 17.38 1.51
CA ASN A 54 1.54 16.32 2.00
C ASN A 54 3.01 16.70 1.79
N HIS A 55 3.33 17.29 0.65
CA HIS A 55 4.68 17.79 0.38
C HIS A 55 5.12 18.89 1.35
N TYR A 56 4.21 19.80 1.72
CA TYR A 56 4.45 20.82 2.72
C TYR A 56 4.75 20.22 4.11
N ILE A 57 4.02 19.16 4.49
CA ILE A 57 4.19 18.45 5.76
C ILE A 57 5.57 17.78 5.87
N PHE A 58 6.19 17.39 4.75
CA PHE A 58 7.58 16.88 4.74
C PHE A 58 8.64 17.92 5.15
N GLY A 59 8.22 19.12 5.60
CA GLY A 59 9.12 20.19 6.07
C GLY A 59 9.89 20.89 4.96
N ARG A 60 9.59 20.60 3.73
CA ARG A 60 10.23 21.20 2.55
C ARG A 60 9.38 22.34 2.00
N LYS A 61 9.22 23.37 2.82
CA LYS A 61 8.56 24.62 2.39
C LYS A 61 9.21 25.15 1.11
N GLY A 62 8.38 25.38 0.11
CA GLY A 62 8.78 26.19 -1.06
C GLY A 62 9.57 25.45 -2.15
N ILE A 63 9.62 24.12 -2.15
CA ILE A 63 10.11 23.41 -3.33
C ILE A 63 8.95 23.31 -4.33
N PRO A 64 8.93 24.12 -5.39
CA PRO A 64 7.92 24.01 -6.41
C PRO A 64 8.10 22.69 -7.16
N PHE A 65 7.02 22.05 -7.51
CA PHE A 65 7.02 20.90 -8.40
C PHE A 65 5.82 20.93 -9.32
N GLU A 66 5.97 20.31 -10.47
CA GLU A 66 4.89 20.14 -11.44
C GLU A 66 4.44 18.68 -11.40
N ILE A 67 3.13 18.47 -11.39
CA ILE A 67 2.55 17.14 -11.49
C ILE A 67 2.52 16.79 -12.98
N GLN A 68 3.29 15.78 -13.36
CA GLN A 68 3.38 15.31 -14.73
C GLN A 68 2.44 14.15 -15.00
N ASP A 69 2.19 13.31 -13.98
CA ASP A 69 1.34 12.16 -14.10
C ASP A 69 0.60 11.88 -12.80
N LEU A 70 -0.57 11.24 -12.88
CA LEU A 70 -1.38 10.80 -11.76
C LEU A 70 -1.68 9.32 -11.92
N TRP A 71 -1.29 8.55 -10.92
CA TRP A 71 -1.63 7.15 -10.83
C TRP A 71 -2.56 6.90 -9.64
N GLU A 72 -3.65 6.20 -9.87
CA GLU A 72 -4.61 5.79 -8.86
C GLU A 72 -4.76 4.28 -8.82
N GLY A 73 -5.16 3.76 -7.67
CA GLY A 73 -5.40 2.36 -7.49
C GLY A 73 -6.20 2.12 -6.23
N GLU A 74 -7.04 1.12 -6.27
CA GLU A 74 -7.84 0.71 -5.13
C GLU A 74 -7.08 -0.27 -4.24
N ARG A 75 -7.32 -0.18 -2.93
CA ARG A 75 -6.79 -1.09 -1.94
C ARG A 75 -7.90 -1.64 -1.08
N VAL A 76 -7.97 -2.94 -0.98
CA VAL A 76 -8.88 -3.60 -0.05
C VAL A 76 -8.30 -3.53 1.37
N ARG A 77 -9.10 -3.01 2.30
CA ARG A 77 -8.79 -2.99 3.73
C ARG A 77 -9.90 -3.66 4.50
N VAL A 78 -9.52 -4.41 5.51
CA VAL A 78 -10.45 -5.00 6.48
C VAL A 78 -10.60 -4.06 7.68
N LYS A 79 -11.75 -4.08 8.33
CA LYS A 79 -12.11 -3.16 9.43
C LYS A 79 -11.06 -3.14 10.56
N ASN A 80 -10.48 -4.29 10.89
CA ASN A 80 -9.45 -4.41 11.92
C ASN A 80 -8.02 -4.16 11.44
N ASN A 81 -7.82 -3.81 10.14
CA ASN A 81 -6.52 -3.65 9.50
C ASN A 81 -5.61 -4.90 9.52
N LEU A 82 -6.15 -6.05 9.81
CA LEU A 82 -5.44 -7.33 9.71
C LEU A 82 -5.68 -7.95 8.33
N PRO A 83 -4.69 -8.64 7.78
CA PRO A 83 -4.89 -9.39 6.55
C PRO A 83 -5.85 -10.57 6.76
N ILE A 84 -6.41 -11.06 5.68
CA ILE A 84 -7.23 -12.26 5.65
C ILE A 84 -6.43 -13.33 4.91
N ALA A 85 -6.38 -14.53 5.50
CA ALA A 85 -6.03 -15.76 4.80
C ALA A 85 -7.04 -16.80 5.24
N SER A 86 -7.86 -17.30 4.34
CA SER A 86 -8.93 -18.23 4.70
C SER A 86 -9.30 -19.16 3.55
N LYS A 87 -9.86 -20.32 3.91
CA LYS A 87 -10.58 -21.15 2.98
C LYS A 87 -11.94 -20.54 2.69
N MET A 88 -12.34 -20.54 1.45
CA MET A 88 -13.64 -20.00 1.05
C MET A 88 -14.76 -20.92 1.53
N HIS A 89 -15.73 -20.35 2.26
CA HIS A 89 -16.88 -21.09 2.75
C HIS A 89 -17.68 -21.70 1.57
N GLY A 90 -18.06 -22.97 1.71
CA GLY A 90 -18.78 -23.69 0.65
C GLY A 90 -17.92 -24.21 -0.51
N ALA A 91 -16.62 -23.91 -0.55
CA ALA A 91 -15.71 -24.37 -1.58
C ALA A 91 -14.68 -25.36 -1.01
N LYS A 92 -14.46 -26.48 -1.70
CA LYS A 92 -13.54 -27.52 -1.20
C LYS A 92 -12.07 -27.10 -1.26
N ASN A 93 -11.66 -26.42 -2.32
CA ASN A 93 -10.24 -26.18 -2.65
C ASN A 93 -9.95 -24.73 -3.06
N ILE A 94 -10.73 -23.76 -2.56
CA ILE A 94 -10.49 -22.35 -2.83
C ILE A 94 -10.04 -21.67 -1.54
N TYR A 95 -8.89 -21.02 -1.62
CA TYR A 95 -8.31 -20.23 -0.55
C TYR A 95 -8.16 -18.80 -1.03
N CYS A 96 -8.33 -17.85 -0.14
CA CYS A 96 -8.16 -16.44 -0.46
C CYS A 96 -7.20 -15.76 0.51
N ILE A 97 -6.40 -14.84 -0.04
CA ILE A 97 -5.55 -13.91 0.71
C ILE A 97 -6.02 -12.51 0.33
N GLY A 98 -6.29 -11.68 1.33
CA GLY A 98 -6.79 -10.34 1.07
C GLY A 98 -6.60 -9.38 2.24
N GLY A 99 -7.16 -8.18 2.11
CA GLY A 99 -7.13 -7.17 3.17
C GLY A 99 -5.74 -6.63 3.49
N LEU A 100 -4.77 -6.77 2.59
CA LEU A 100 -3.36 -6.47 2.83
C LEU A 100 -3.09 -4.96 3.03
N GLY A 101 -3.98 -4.09 2.53
CA GLY A 101 -3.85 -2.65 2.64
C GLY A 101 -2.54 -2.13 2.04
N SER A 102 -1.78 -1.35 2.81
CA SER A 102 -0.48 -0.81 2.40
C SER A 102 0.71 -1.73 2.71
N ARG A 103 0.47 -2.87 3.35
CA ARG A 103 1.50 -3.79 3.85
C ARG A 103 1.60 -5.09 3.07
N GLY A 104 1.05 -5.10 1.83
CA GLY A 104 1.00 -6.31 1.00
C GLY A 104 2.35 -6.97 0.81
N LEU A 105 3.38 -6.19 0.49
CA LEU A 105 4.72 -6.72 0.27
C LEU A 105 5.30 -7.43 1.51
N SER A 106 4.98 -6.94 2.71
CA SER A 106 5.45 -7.53 3.97
C SER A 106 4.64 -8.76 4.38
N TYR A 107 3.32 -8.75 4.14
CA TYR A 107 2.44 -9.84 4.58
C TYR A 107 2.31 -10.97 3.55
N ALA A 108 2.42 -10.68 2.26
CA ALA A 108 2.12 -11.68 1.23
C ALA A 108 2.98 -12.95 1.34
N PRO A 109 4.31 -12.90 1.55
CA PRO A 109 5.11 -14.11 1.69
C PRO A 109 4.69 -14.95 2.91
N PHE A 110 4.43 -14.30 4.02
CA PHE A 110 4.00 -14.96 5.26
C PHE A 110 2.63 -15.63 5.11
N LEU A 111 1.65 -14.96 4.51
CA LEU A 111 0.33 -15.51 4.28
C LEU A 111 0.34 -16.61 3.22
N ALA A 112 1.22 -16.52 2.23
CA ALA A 112 1.41 -17.58 1.25
C ALA A 112 1.93 -18.86 1.91
N GLU A 113 2.87 -18.76 2.85
CA GLU A 113 3.36 -19.91 3.62
C GLU A 113 2.25 -20.54 4.47
N ILE A 114 1.44 -19.73 5.14
CA ILE A 114 0.30 -20.20 5.93
C ILE A 114 -0.69 -20.98 5.04
N VAL A 115 -1.12 -20.39 3.92
CA VAL A 115 -2.08 -21.02 3.01
C VAL A 115 -1.49 -22.28 2.38
N SER A 116 -0.23 -22.25 1.98
CA SER A 116 0.48 -23.42 1.44
C SER A 116 0.53 -24.56 2.44
N SER A 117 0.83 -24.26 3.71
CA SER A 117 0.85 -25.25 4.78
C SER A 117 -0.55 -25.85 5.02
N ALA A 118 -1.59 -25.00 5.00
CA ALA A 118 -2.97 -25.47 5.14
C ALA A 118 -3.40 -26.39 3.98
N ILE A 119 -3.04 -26.07 2.74
CA ILE A 119 -3.32 -26.90 1.56
C ILE A 119 -2.62 -28.26 1.66
N GLN A 120 -1.40 -28.28 2.16
CA GLN A 120 -0.57 -29.48 2.24
C GLN A 120 -0.78 -30.28 3.55
N ASN A 121 -1.72 -29.88 4.39
CA ASN A 121 -1.94 -30.44 5.73
C ASN A 121 -0.66 -30.49 6.59
N ARG A 122 0.21 -29.50 6.43
CA ARG A 122 1.41 -29.33 7.27
C ARG A 122 1.07 -28.52 8.51
N GLN A 123 1.92 -28.61 9.52
CA GLN A 123 1.83 -27.72 10.67
C GLN A 123 2.02 -26.26 10.22
N ILE A 124 1.09 -25.39 10.61
CA ILE A 124 1.17 -23.98 10.26
C ILE A 124 2.17 -23.31 11.19
N PRO A 125 3.15 -22.57 10.66
CA PRO A 125 4.26 -22.00 11.45
C PRO A 125 3.86 -20.71 12.21
N VAL A 126 2.70 -20.71 12.83
CA VAL A 126 2.20 -19.57 13.62
C VAL A 126 1.55 -20.05 14.91
N SER A 127 1.51 -19.16 15.92
CA SER A 127 0.79 -19.45 17.16
C SER A 127 -0.72 -19.54 16.92
N LYS A 128 -1.42 -20.26 17.80
CA LYS A 128 -2.88 -20.38 17.73
C LYS A 128 -3.60 -19.03 17.75
N GLU A 129 -3.07 -18.06 18.47
CA GLU A 129 -3.63 -16.72 18.57
C GLU A 129 -3.60 -16.01 17.20
N ILE A 130 -2.47 -16.07 16.52
CA ILE A 130 -2.33 -15.48 15.18
C ILE A 130 -3.20 -16.24 14.17
N PHE A 131 -3.23 -17.56 14.26
CA PHE A 131 -4.07 -18.39 13.42
C PHE A 131 -5.55 -18.04 13.54
N ASN A 132 -6.06 -17.87 14.77
CA ASN A 132 -7.44 -17.47 15.02
C ASN A 132 -7.77 -16.06 14.49
N LEU A 133 -6.79 -15.15 14.47
CA LEU A 133 -6.96 -13.81 13.92
C LEU A 133 -7.07 -13.79 12.39
N LEU A 134 -6.52 -14.80 11.73
CA LEU A 134 -6.49 -14.89 10.26
C LEU A 134 -7.73 -15.63 9.69
N ASN A 135 -8.59 -16.21 10.51
CA ASN A 135 -9.78 -16.96 10.11
C ASN A 135 -9.48 -18.12 9.13
N ILE A 136 -8.43 -18.90 9.39
CA ILE A 136 -8.01 -20.03 8.56
C ILE A 136 -8.57 -21.33 9.11
#